data_92b7c3b2aa655343b90a66c8c6eb6516
#
_entry.id   92b7c3b2aa655343b90a66c8c6eb6516
#
_cell.length_a   1.000
_cell.length_b   1.000
_cell.length_c   1.000
_cell.angle_alpha   90.00
_cell.angle_beta   90.00
_cell.angle_gamma   90.00
#
_symmetry.space_group_name_H-M   'P 1'
#
loop_
_entity.id
_entity.type
_entity.pdbx_description
1 polymer ?
#
loop_
_entity_poly.entity_id
_entity_poly.type
_entity_poly.pdbx_seq_one_letter_code
_entity_poly.pdbx_strand_id
1 'polypeptide(L)'
;MKLSKLSFLFIFLIINCKSKNIDQKPSFLHDISIGPTPWTSDVFELEEDDFTFAIISDLNGGERSNIYSTAVSQLNRLDPTFVLSVGDLIDGGTEDKAQLQKEWDWFDLRTSKLNMPFFHLGGNHDLTNPIMRQFWNDRFGPRYYHFVYEDVLFLMMDSEDYEEERMIEIYTARAKALKIIAGEIEGEYQDSDYFHMSERRIGGMSEAQYIYYKNVLEKYPEMKWTFVLMHKPLWMREDEKGLGKLETLLKDRPYTVINGHFHSFSHRKRHGRDYTILGTTGGSQHANDPISFDHITLVRMADEPVLTHLKMDGILDETGKVPITMDSLIMFEN
;
A
#
# COMPACT_ATOMS: atom_id res chain seq x y z
N MET A 1 -14.36 80.54 -18.31
CA MET A 1 -13.58 79.33 -18.62
C MET A 1 -13.29 78.59 -17.35
N LYS A 2 -14.05 77.54 -16.99
CA LYS A 2 -13.82 76.76 -15.76
C LYS A 2 -13.14 75.44 -16.14
N LEU A 3 -11.89 75.26 -15.70
CA LEU A 3 -11.22 73.98 -15.82
C LEU A 3 -11.71 73.02 -14.72
N SER A 4 -12.33 71.89 -15.13
CA SER A 4 -12.67 70.80 -14.23
C SER A 4 -11.41 69.94 -13.99
N LYS A 5 -11.04 69.75 -12.71
CA LYS A 5 -9.99 68.80 -12.29
C LYS A 5 -10.59 67.41 -12.25
N LEU A 6 -10.11 66.53 -13.13
CA LEU A 6 -10.43 65.10 -13.11
C LEU A 6 -9.44 64.39 -12.19
N SER A 7 -9.90 63.95 -11.00
CA SER A 7 -9.09 63.17 -10.07
C SER A 7 -9.18 61.70 -10.49
N PHE A 8 -8.07 61.11 -10.92
CA PHE A 8 -7.92 59.68 -11.13
C PHE A 8 -7.63 58.99 -9.77
N LEU A 9 -8.59 58.18 -9.34
CA LEU A 9 -8.44 57.33 -8.18
C LEU A 9 -7.76 56.03 -8.60
N PHE A 10 -6.47 55.83 -8.26
CA PHE A 10 -5.76 54.57 -8.45
C PHE A 10 -6.14 53.63 -7.31
N ILE A 11 -6.96 52.63 -7.62
CA ILE A 11 -7.23 51.51 -6.70
C ILE A 11 -6.06 50.52 -6.83
N PHE A 12 -5.18 50.52 -5.83
CA PHE A 12 -4.19 49.43 -5.66
C PHE A 12 -4.88 48.19 -5.14
N LEU A 13 -5.11 47.22 -6.04
CA LEU A 13 -5.44 45.83 -5.67
C LEU A 13 -4.16 45.23 -5.06
N ILE A 14 -4.09 45.15 -3.74
CA ILE A 14 -3.08 44.37 -3.04
C ILE A 14 -3.50 42.90 -3.21
N ILE A 15 -2.91 42.21 -4.19
CA ILE A 15 -2.96 40.75 -4.29
C ILE A 15 -2.07 40.24 -3.15
N ASN A 16 -2.72 39.78 -2.09
CA ASN A 16 -2.06 39.13 -0.97
C ASN A 16 -1.67 37.71 -1.41
N CYS A 17 -0.57 37.58 -2.17
CA CYS A 17 0.08 36.30 -2.38
C CYS A 17 0.63 35.88 -1.02
N LYS A 18 -0.02 34.95 -0.34
CA LYS A 18 0.60 34.20 0.77
C LYS A 18 1.75 33.39 0.17
N SER A 19 2.97 33.92 0.22
CA SER A 19 4.15 33.12 0.01
C SER A 19 4.22 32.11 1.17
N LYS A 20 4.00 30.84 0.91
CA LYS A 20 4.41 29.79 1.85
C LYS A 20 5.92 29.95 2.06
N ASN A 21 6.36 29.92 3.31
CA ASN A 21 7.77 29.92 3.63
C ASN A 21 8.41 28.66 3.02
N ILE A 22 9.29 28.83 2.07
CA ILE A 22 10.02 27.79 1.33
C ILE A 22 10.91 26.91 2.24
N ASP A 23 11.09 27.29 3.52
CA ASP A 23 11.91 26.57 4.49
C ASP A 23 11.14 25.61 5.42
N GLN A 24 9.85 25.40 5.23
CA GLN A 24 9.05 24.55 6.10
C GLN A 24 9.03 23.12 5.53
N LYS A 25 9.77 22.19 6.21
CA LYS A 25 9.68 20.75 5.90
C LYS A 25 8.23 20.29 6.00
N PRO A 26 7.79 19.35 5.13
CA PRO A 26 6.46 18.78 5.23
C PRO A 26 6.24 18.16 6.62
N SER A 27 5.02 18.25 7.11
CA SER A 27 4.64 17.65 8.39
C SER A 27 4.57 16.13 8.24
N PHE A 28 5.55 15.40 8.80
CA PHE A 28 5.55 13.95 8.88
C PHE A 28 5.57 13.52 10.35
N LEU A 29 4.47 12.90 10.81
CA LEU A 29 4.27 12.51 12.19
C LEU A 29 4.01 11.01 12.29
N HIS A 30 4.61 10.36 13.26
CA HIS A 30 4.43 8.94 13.60
C HIS A 30 4.72 8.71 15.10
N ASP A 31 4.58 7.47 15.58
CA ASP A 31 4.84 7.10 16.97
C ASP A 31 6.01 6.11 17.14
N ILE A 32 6.66 5.71 16.05
CA ILE A 32 7.81 4.80 16.09
C ILE A 32 9.06 5.60 16.46
N SER A 33 9.61 5.34 17.64
CA SER A 33 10.76 6.10 18.19
C SER A 33 12.05 5.26 18.28
N ILE A 34 11.97 3.94 18.18
CA ILE A 34 13.10 3.01 18.37
C ILE A 34 12.96 1.84 17.39
N GLY A 35 14.08 1.37 16.85
CA GLY A 35 14.14 0.21 15.95
C GLY A 35 13.97 0.54 14.48
N PRO A 36 13.82 -0.49 13.63
CA PRO A 36 13.54 -0.31 12.22
C PRO A 36 12.21 0.39 11.97
N THR A 37 12.12 1.09 10.86
CA THR A 37 10.90 1.79 10.43
C THR A 37 10.34 1.11 9.18
N PRO A 38 9.01 1.02 9.04
CA PRO A 38 8.39 0.44 7.85
C PRO A 38 8.39 1.41 6.65
N TRP A 39 9.36 2.30 6.57
CA TRP A 39 9.62 3.18 5.43
C TRP A 39 11.12 3.35 5.19
N THR A 40 11.49 3.63 3.96
CA THR A 40 12.89 3.70 3.54
C THR A 40 13.56 5.05 3.87
N SER A 41 12.80 6.12 4.01
CA SER A 41 13.30 7.48 4.31
C SER A 41 12.18 8.34 4.91
N ASP A 42 12.54 9.30 5.74
CA ASP A 42 11.70 10.39 6.25
C ASP A 42 12.02 11.76 5.59
N VAL A 43 12.79 11.72 4.50
CA VAL A 43 13.12 12.89 3.69
C VAL A 43 12.21 12.91 2.47
N PHE A 44 11.42 13.97 2.35
CA PHE A 44 10.49 14.20 1.26
C PHE A 44 10.92 15.40 0.44
N GLU A 45 10.70 15.37 -0.86
CA GLU A 45 10.80 16.54 -1.71
C GLU A 45 9.58 17.45 -1.45
N LEU A 46 9.80 18.77 -1.42
CA LEU A 46 8.74 19.73 -1.14
C LEU A 46 7.91 19.96 -2.39
N GLU A 47 6.60 19.75 -2.30
CA GLU A 47 5.63 20.18 -3.28
C GLU A 47 4.98 21.51 -2.85
N GLU A 48 4.73 22.41 -3.82
CA GLU A 48 4.26 23.78 -3.52
C GLU A 48 2.78 23.85 -3.09
N ASP A 49 1.94 22.88 -3.57
CA ASP A 49 0.49 22.89 -3.34
C ASP A 49 -0.04 21.52 -2.86
N ASP A 50 -0.58 20.70 -3.77
CA ASP A 50 -1.14 19.39 -3.47
C ASP A 50 -0.05 18.31 -3.59
N PHE A 51 0.07 17.40 -2.63
CA PHE A 51 1.00 16.30 -2.78
C PHE A 51 0.38 15.10 -3.51
N THR A 52 1.24 14.29 -4.12
CA THR A 52 0.86 13.09 -4.86
C THR A 52 1.58 11.89 -4.29
N PHE A 53 0.89 10.78 -4.06
CA PHE A 53 1.52 9.53 -3.69
C PHE A 53 1.06 8.39 -4.60
N ALA A 54 1.84 7.33 -4.66
CA ALA A 54 1.50 6.16 -5.44
C ALA A 54 1.25 4.94 -4.54
N ILE A 55 0.44 4.00 -5.01
CA ILE A 55 0.18 2.73 -4.33
C ILE A 55 0.44 1.59 -5.32
N ILE A 56 1.17 0.58 -4.85
CA ILE A 56 1.40 -0.68 -5.54
C ILE A 56 0.85 -1.85 -4.72
N SER A 57 0.60 -2.97 -5.36
CA SER A 57 -0.06 -4.12 -4.76
C SER A 57 0.42 -5.43 -5.36
N ASP A 58 0.50 -6.47 -4.54
CA ASP A 58 0.65 -7.85 -5.03
C ASP A 58 1.78 -7.98 -6.06
N LEU A 59 3.02 -7.76 -5.60
CA LEU A 59 4.23 -7.94 -6.41
C LEU A 59 4.48 -9.43 -6.64
N ASN A 60 4.03 -10.25 -5.73
CA ASN A 60 4.26 -11.68 -5.63
C ASN A 60 2.97 -12.50 -5.53
N GLY A 61 3.06 -13.75 -5.06
CA GLY A 61 2.03 -14.75 -5.28
C GLY A 61 2.17 -15.35 -6.68
N GLY A 62 3.43 -15.65 -7.09
CA GLY A 62 3.86 -16.02 -8.42
C GLY A 62 4.40 -14.80 -9.19
N GLU A 63 5.56 -14.29 -8.75
CA GLU A 63 6.21 -13.11 -9.34
C GLU A 63 6.47 -13.33 -10.83
N ARG A 64 6.03 -12.35 -11.64
CA ARG A 64 6.33 -12.29 -13.06
C ARG A 64 7.51 -11.35 -13.29
N SER A 65 8.56 -11.88 -13.93
CA SER A 65 9.83 -11.17 -14.13
C SER A 65 9.64 -9.80 -14.78
N ASN A 66 10.44 -8.85 -14.33
CA ASN A 66 10.55 -7.49 -14.83
C ASN A 66 9.35 -6.55 -14.53
N ILE A 67 8.22 -7.03 -14.03
CA ILE A 67 7.05 -6.17 -13.84
C ILE A 67 7.32 -5.15 -12.72
N TYR A 68 7.81 -5.59 -11.56
CA TYR A 68 8.08 -4.67 -10.45
C TYR A 68 9.22 -3.68 -10.79
N SER A 69 10.30 -4.14 -11.44
CA SER A 69 11.38 -3.22 -11.87
C SER A 69 10.89 -2.21 -12.91
N THR A 70 9.95 -2.60 -13.78
CA THR A 70 9.26 -1.66 -14.68
C THR A 70 8.45 -0.66 -13.88
N ALA A 71 7.69 -1.12 -12.86
CA ALA A 71 6.93 -0.22 -11.98
C ALA A 71 7.83 0.80 -11.28
N VAL A 72 8.99 0.38 -10.75
CA VAL A 72 9.99 1.28 -10.16
C VAL A 72 10.45 2.35 -11.16
N SER A 73 10.75 1.95 -12.39
CA SER A 73 11.17 2.88 -13.45
C SER A 73 10.04 3.88 -13.81
N GLN A 74 8.80 3.42 -13.82
CA GLN A 74 7.63 4.27 -14.08
C GLN A 74 7.34 5.20 -12.91
N LEU A 75 7.45 4.72 -11.67
CA LEU A 75 7.29 5.53 -10.45
C LEU A 75 8.31 6.67 -10.40
N ASN A 76 9.57 6.41 -10.76
CA ASN A 76 10.60 7.45 -10.86
C ASN A 76 10.32 8.49 -11.96
N ARG A 77 9.50 8.17 -12.96
CA ARG A 77 9.05 9.14 -13.99
C ARG A 77 7.78 9.89 -13.59
N LEU A 78 6.91 9.25 -12.81
CA LEU A 78 5.69 9.86 -12.27
C LEU A 78 6.00 10.79 -11.09
N ASP A 79 7.12 10.56 -10.43
CA ASP A 79 7.70 11.38 -9.37
C ASP A 79 6.71 11.70 -8.22
N PRO A 80 6.05 10.68 -7.61
CA PRO A 80 5.20 10.95 -6.46
C PRO A 80 6.03 11.29 -5.22
N THR A 81 5.47 12.02 -4.28
CA THR A 81 6.08 12.36 -2.99
C THR A 81 6.56 11.12 -2.23
N PHE A 82 5.80 10.02 -2.31
CA PHE A 82 6.17 8.71 -1.75
C PHE A 82 5.34 7.59 -2.41
N VAL A 83 5.75 6.35 -2.15
CA VAL A 83 5.07 5.14 -2.61
C VAL A 83 4.63 4.33 -1.40
N LEU A 84 3.41 3.79 -1.44
CA LEU A 84 2.86 2.84 -0.47
C LEU A 84 2.70 1.46 -1.11
N SER A 85 2.86 0.39 -0.33
CA SER A 85 2.38 -0.94 -0.73
C SER A 85 1.11 -1.33 0.03
N VAL A 86 0.35 -2.26 -0.53
CA VAL A 86 -0.75 -2.94 0.18
C VAL A 86 -0.49 -4.45 0.32
N GLY A 87 0.78 -4.85 0.37
CA GLY A 87 1.21 -6.20 0.74
C GLY A 87 1.59 -7.12 -0.40
N ASP A 88 2.01 -8.32 -0.02
CA ASP A 88 2.54 -9.38 -0.87
C ASP A 88 3.77 -8.91 -1.66
N LEU A 89 4.84 -8.58 -0.92
CA LEU A 89 6.09 -8.02 -1.44
C LEU A 89 7.09 -9.08 -1.88
N ILE A 90 7.03 -10.30 -1.27
CA ILE A 90 7.86 -11.47 -1.58
C ILE A 90 6.99 -12.71 -1.84
N ASP A 91 7.54 -13.76 -2.42
CA ASP A 91 6.81 -15.03 -2.57
C ASP A 91 6.56 -15.72 -1.23
N GLY A 92 7.51 -15.67 -0.33
CA GLY A 92 7.36 -16.07 1.06
C GLY A 92 6.75 -17.45 1.28
N GLY A 93 5.86 -17.56 2.29
CA GLY A 93 5.14 -18.80 2.59
C GLY A 93 6.06 -19.96 2.98
N THR A 94 7.26 -19.70 3.45
CA THR A 94 8.30 -20.67 3.80
C THR A 94 8.88 -20.39 5.19
N GLU A 95 9.51 -21.39 5.79
CA GLU A 95 10.33 -21.26 6.98
C GLU A 95 11.83 -21.30 6.67
N ASP A 96 12.20 -21.49 5.40
CA ASP A 96 13.59 -21.46 4.97
C ASP A 96 14.14 -20.03 5.02
N LYS A 97 14.98 -19.78 6.03
CA LYS A 97 15.58 -18.47 6.27
C LYS A 97 16.49 -18.00 5.14
N ALA A 98 17.15 -18.93 4.45
CA ALA A 98 18.02 -18.56 3.33
C ALA A 98 17.22 -18.11 2.12
N GLN A 99 16.09 -18.79 1.86
CA GLN A 99 15.14 -18.36 0.83
C GLN A 99 14.53 -17.00 1.18
N LEU A 100 14.03 -16.81 2.40
CA LEU A 100 13.44 -15.53 2.84
C LEU A 100 14.47 -14.38 2.72
N GLN A 101 15.72 -14.63 3.13
CA GLN A 101 16.78 -13.62 3.00
C GLN A 101 16.99 -13.22 1.54
N LYS A 102 17.07 -14.21 0.63
CA LYS A 102 17.25 -13.97 -0.81
C LYS A 102 16.08 -13.19 -1.42
N GLU A 103 14.85 -13.54 -1.07
CA GLU A 103 13.65 -12.87 -1.58
C GLU A 103 13.58 -11.42 -1.11
N TRP A 104 13.83 -11.17 0.17
CA TRP A 104 13.88 -9.81 0.72
C TRP A 104 15.03 -8.98 0.15
N ASP A 105 16.22 -9.55 -0.01
CA ASP A 105 17.35 -8.83 -0.62
C ASP A 105 17.05 -8.46 -2.08
N TRP A 106 16.35 -9.33 -2.81
CA TRP A 106 15.91 -9.06 -4.18
C TRP A 106 14.84 -7.96 -4.24
N PHE A 107 13.90 -7.96 -3.30
CA PHE A 107 12.92 -6.89 -3.16
C PHE A 107 13.62 -5.56 -2.83
N ASP A 108 14.46 -5.53 -1.81
CA ASP A 108 15.18 -4.33 -1.36
C ASP A 108 16.08 -3.75 -2.47
N LEU A 109 16.77 -4.60 -3.24
CA LEU A 109 17.60 -4.16 -4.37
C LEU A 109 16.79 -3.38 -5.41
N ARG A 110 15.58 -3.81 -5.71
CA ARG A 110 14.71 -3.14 -6.67
C ARG A 110 14.09 -1.87 -6.08
N THR A 111 13.57 -1.96 -4.87
CA THR A 111 12.95 -0.85 -4.15
C THR A 111 13.93 0.29 -3.87
N SER A 112 15.22 -0.02 -3.61
CA SER A 112 16.26 0.99 -3.42
C SER A 112 16.56 1.83 -4.66
N LYS A 113 15.97 1.52 -5.82
CA LYS A 113 16.06 2.35 -7.04
C LYS A 113 14.98 3.43 -7.11
N LEU A 114 14.03 3.45 -6.19
CA LEU A 114 13.07 4.54 -6.08
C LEU A 114 13.77 5.83 -5.63
N ASN A 115 13.39 6.93 -6.24
CA ASN A 115 13.92 8.26 -5.89
C ASN A 115 13.19 8.87 -4.68
N MET A 116 12.07 8.30 -4.27
CA MET A 116 11.21 8.78 -3.19
C MET A 116 11.05 7.72 -2.09
N PRO A 117 10.57 8.10 -0.89
CA PRO A 117 10.30 7.16 0.20
C PRO A 117 9.30 6.06 -0.19
N PHE A 118 9.55 4.85 0.31
CA PHE A 118 8.67 3.70 0.18
C PHE A 118 8.17 3.25 1.55
N PHE A 119 6.85 3.03 1.68
CA PHE A 119 6.19 2.58 2.91
C PHE A 119 5.71 1.15 2.74
N HIS A 120 6.18 0.26 3.62
CA HIS A 120 5.88 -1.17 3.59
C HIS A 120 4.58 -1.48 4.31
N LEU A 121 3.76 -2.33 3.73
CA LEU A 121 2.63 -3.00 4.36
C LEU A 121 2.74 -4.47 4.00
N GLY A 122 2.58 -5.37 4.98
CA GLY A 122 2.70 -6.82 4.76
C GLY A 122 1.38 -7.47 4.36
N GLY A 123 1.50 -8.50 3.51
CA GLY A 123 0.39 -9.38 3.15
C GLY A 123 0.60 -10.81 3.63
N ASN A 124 -0.21 -11.73 3.15
CA ASN A 124 -0.11 -13.14 3.56
C ASN A 124 1.14 -13.85 2.99
N HIS A 125 1.75 -13.34 1.95
CA HIS A 125 3.03 -13.82 1.46
C HIS A 125 4.20 -13.34 2.31
N ASP A 126 4.02 -12.27 3.08
CA ASP A 126 5.05 -11.64 3.91
C ASP A 126 5.02 -12.09 5.38
N LEU A 127 3.83 -12.49 5.92
CA LEU A 127 3.57 -12.57 7.37
C LEU A 127 2.94 -13.89 7.86
N THR A 128 2.91 -14.94 7.04
CA THR A 128 2.05 -16.11 7.26
C THR A 128 2.56 -17.09 8.34
N ASN A 129 3.79 -16.95 8.85
CA ASN A 129 4.33 -17.79 9.94
C ASN A 129 5.25 -16.99 10.89
N PRO A 130 5.62 -17.56 12.07
CA PRO A 130 6.44 -16.85 13.06
C PRO A 130 7.82 -16.42 12.54
N ILE A 131 8.45 -17.24 11.67
CA ILE A 131 9.77 -16.94 11.11
C ILE A 131 9.66 -15.72 10.17
N MET A 132 8.66 -15.68 9.32
CA MET A 132 8.43 -14.55 8.41
C MET A 132 8.10 -13.27 9.19
N ARG A 133 7.29 -13.36 10.25
CA ARG A 133 7.01 -12.22 11.15
C ARG A 133 8.27 -11.71 11.84
N GLN A 134 9.21 -12.62 12.20
CA GLN A 134 10.49 -12.22 12.77
C GLN A 134 11.35 -11.49 11.72
N PHE A 135 11.43 -12.00 10.49
CA PHE A 135 12.12 -11.32 9.38
C PHE A 135 11.56 -9.92 9.11
N TRP A 136 10.23 -9.80 9.12
CA TRP A 136 9.57 -8.51 8.98
C TRP A 136 9.96 -7.55 10.11
N ASN A 137 9.83 -8.01 11.36
CA ASN A 137 10.14 -7.17 12.52
C ASN A 137 11.60 -6.72 12.55
N ASP A 138 12.54 -7.58 12.16
CA ASP A 138 13.96 -7.26 12.10
C ASP A 138 14.31 -6.25 11.01
N ARG A 139 13.55 -6.21 9.90
CA ARG A 139 13.77 -5.32 8.76
C ARG A 139 12.97 -4.02 8.82
N PHE A 140 11.69 -4.12 9.18
CA PHE A 140 10.72 -3.04 9.02
C PHE A 140 10.03 -2.64 10.33
N GLY A 141 10.29 -3.33 11.44
CA GLY A 141 9.68 -3.04 12.73
C GLY A 141 8.20 -3.45 12.79
N PRO A 142 7.29 -2.59 13.27
CA PRO A 142 5.91 -2.97 13.51
C PRO A 142 5.18 -3.35 12.23
N ARG A 143 4.32 -4.40 12.32
CA ARG A 143 3.50 -4.89 11.20
C ARG A 143 2.30 -4.01 10.90
N TYR A 144 1.82 -3.27 11.91
CA TYR A 144 0.80 -2.24 11.75
C TYR A 144 1.28 -0.94 12.40
N TYR A 145 0.97 0.18 11.76
CA TYR A 145 1.42 1.50 12.19
C TYR A 145 0.53 2.59 11.57
N HIS A 146 0.77 3.81 11.98
CA HIS A 146 0.19 4.98 11.32
C HIS A 146 1.27 6.01 11.03
N PHE A 147 0.98 6.88 10.10
CA PHE A 147 1.67 8.14 9.96
C PHE A 147 0.70 9.23 9.48
N VAL A 148 1.08 10.46 9.73
CA VAL A 148 0.43 11.63 9.16
C VAL A 148 1.42 12.29 8.23
N TYR A 149 1.00 12.57 7.01
CA TYR A 149 1.74 13.41 6.08
C TYR A 149 0.86 14.62 5.76
N GLU A 150 1.39 15.83 6.05
CA GLU A 150 0.62 17.06 6.09
C GLU A 150 -0.62 16.93 7.00
N ASP A 151 -1.82 17.01 6.46
CA ASP A 151 -3.10 16.87 7.18
C ASP A 151 -3.85 15.57 6.83
N VAL A 152 -3.14 14.57 6.26
CA VAL A 152 -3.70 13.28 5.86
C VAL A 152 -3.15 12.17 6.74
N LEU A 153 -4.07 11.39 7.33
CA LEU A 153 -3.76 10.24 8.18
C LEU A 153 -3.75 8.94 7.36
N PHE A 154 -2.70 8.15 7.52
CA PHE A 154 -2.55 6.82 6.92
C PHE A 154 -2.54 5.75 8.00
N LEU A 155 -3.50 4.83 7.95
CA LEU A 155 -3.59 3.65 8.81
C LEU A 155 -3.10 2.44 8.01
N MET A 156 -1.90 1.95 8.33
CA MET A 156 -1.24 0.83 7.66
C MET A 156 -1.49 -0.44 8.46
N MET A 157 -2.50 -1.23 8.07
CA MET A 157 -3.06 -2.32 8.88
C MET A 157 -2.46 -3.68 8.53
N ASP A 158 -2.15 -4.47 9.55
CA ASP A 158 -1.86 -5.90 9.41
C ASP A 158 -3.18 -6.69 9.33
N SER A 159 -3.48 -7.23 8.16
CA SER A 159 -4.65 -8.09 7.96
C SER A 159 -4.39 -9.57 8.28
N GLU A 160 -3.16 -9.92 8.63
CA GLU A 160 -2.74 -11.25 9.08
C GLU A 160 -2.55 -11.30 10.62
N ASP A 161 -3.18 -10.38 11.36
CA ASP A 161 -2.97 -10.19 12.79
C ASP A 161 -3.79 -11.20 13.62
N TYR A 162 -3.38 -12.45 13.52
CA TYR A 162 -3.91 -13.58 14.27
C TYR A 162 -3.01 -13.93 15.45
N GLU A 163 -3.61 -14.52 16.48
CA GLU A 163 -2.86 -15.21 17.56
C GLU A 163 -1.97 -16.30 16.95
N GLU A 164 -0.82 -16.54 17.56
CA GLU A 164 0.23 -17.42 17.01
C GLU A 164 -0.29 -18.83 16.71
N GLU A 165 -1.10 -19.42 17.60
CA GLU A 165 -1.69 -20.74 17.40
C GLU A 165 -2.54 -20.79 16.14
N ARG A 166 -3.42 -19.79 15.95
CA ARG A 166 -4.29 -19.72 14.75
C ARG A 166 -3.49 -19.47 13.49
N MET A 167 -2.47 -18.64 13.55
CA MET A 167 -1.57 -18.39 12.42
C MET A 167 -0.86 -19.69 11.97
N ILE A 168 -0.36 -20.50 12.92
CA ILE A 168 0.28 -21.78 12.63
C ILE A 168 -0.71 -22.77 12.01
N GLU A 169 -1.96 -22.82 12.47
CA GLU A 169 -3.02 -23.63 11.84
C GLU A 169 -3.23 -23.23 10.38
N ILE A 170 -3.39 -21.93 10.11
CA ILE A 170 -3.59 -21.40 8.74
C ILE A 170 -2.38 -21.74 7.87
N TYR A 171 -1.16 -21.49 8.36
CA TYR A 171 0.07 -21.81 7.64
C TYR A 171 0.18 -23.29 7.30
N THR A 172 -0.08 -24.16 8.26
CA THR A 172 -0.01 -25.62 8.10
C THR A 172 -1.04 -26.09 7.05
N ALA A 173 -2.27 -25.61 7.15
CA ALA A 173 -3.32 -25.95 6.20
C ALA A 173 -2.96 -25.44 4.78
N ARG A 174 -2.43 -24.20 4.65
CA ARG A 174 -1.96 -23.63 3.38
C ARG A 174 -0.82 -24.45 2.78
N ALA A 175 0.19 -24.80 3.57
CA ALA A 175 1.33 -25.60 3.11
C ALA A 175 0.89 -26.97 2.58
N LYS A 176 -0.07 -27.62 3.25
CA LYS A 176 -0.67 -28.88 2.77
C LYS A 176 -1.43 -28.67 1.45
N ALA A 177 -2.24 -27.63 1.35
CA ALA A 177 -2.99 -27.30 0.13
C ALA A 177 -2.07 -27.01 -1.07
N LEU A 178 -0.95 -26.32 -0.86
CA LEU A 178 0.04 -26.08 -1.89
C LEU A 178 0.70 -27.36 -2.40
N LYS A 179 0.97 -28.35 -1.52
CA LYS A 179 1.47 -29.67 -1.92
C LYS A 179 0.48 -30.45 -2.77
N ILE A 180 -0.81 -30.32 -2.50
CA ILE A 180 -1.87 -30.91 -3.36
C ILE A 180 -1.83 -30.25 -4.75
N ILE A 181 -1.78 -28.93 -4.81
CA ILE A 181 -1.68 -28.18 -6.09
C ILE A 181 -0.43 -28.57 -6.88
N ALA A 182 0.69 -28.77 -6.19
CA ALA A 182 1.96 -29.21 -6.81
C ALA A 182 1.97 -30.68 -7.22
N GLY A 183 0.94 -31.48 -6.86
CA GLY A 183 0.90 -32.92 -7.12
C GLY A 183 1.85 -33.73 -6.25
N GLU A 184 2.37 -33.19 -5.16
CA GLU A 184 3.28 -33.87 -4.23
C GLU A 184 2.53 -34.82 -3.29
N ILE A 185 1.27 -34.53 -3.01
CA ILE A 185 0.37 -35.39 -2.22
C ILE A 185 -0.97 -35.52 -2.96
N GLU A 186 -1.65 -36.67 -2.79
CA GLU A 186 -2.97 -36.92 -3.37
C GLU A 186 -4.05 -36.05 -2.71
N GLY A 187 -5.04 -35.62 -3.48
CA GLY A 187 -6.21 -34.85 -3.04
C GLY A 187 -6.65 -33.81 -4.05
N GLU A 188 -7.80 -33.22 -3.77
CA GLU A 188 -8.31 -32.08 -4.52
C GLU A 188 -8.16 -30.81 -3.68
N TYR A 189 -7.72 -29.71 -4.31
CA TYR A 189 -7.52 -28.44 -3.58
C TYR A 189 -8.80 -27.95 -2.88
N GLN A 190 -9.97 -28.15 -3.55
CA GLN A 190 -11.28 -27.77 -3.06
C GLN A 190 -11.70 -28.53 -1.78
N ASP A 191 -11.11 -29.71 -1.53
CA ASP A 191 -11.38 -30.52 -0.35
C ASP A 191 -10.40 -30.25 0.80
N SER A 192 -9.42 -29.38 0.59
CA SER A 192 -8.43 -29.04 1.62
C SER A 192 -9.02 -28.14 2.73
N ASP A 193 -8.53 -28.32 3.95
CA ASP A 193 -8.91 -27.46 5.09
C ASP A 193 -8.70 -25.99 4.76
N TYR A 194 -7.58 -25.64 4.11
CA TYR A 194 -7.27 -24.26 3.72
C TYR A 194 -8.31 -23.65 2.78
N PHE A 195 -8.85 -24.43 1.83
CA PHE A 195 -9.89 -23.94 0.91
C PHE A 195 -11.13 -23.45 1.65
N HIS A 196 -11.48 -24.11 2.75
CA HIS A 196 -12.67 -23.80 3.58
C HIS A 196 -12.42 -22.79 4.67
N MET A 197 -11.17 -22.41 4.92
CA MET A 197 -10.83 -21.33 5.89
C MET A 197 -11.23 -19.97 5.34
N SER A 198 -11.94 -19.17 6.14
CA SER A 198 -12.26 -17.77 5.78
C SER A 198 -11.02 -16.94 5.60
N GLU A 199 -9.98 -17.23 6.38
CA GLU A 199 -8.67 -16.56 6.38
C GLU A 199 -7.93 -16.67 5.05
N ARG A 200 -8.29 -17.61 4.21
CA ARG A 200 -7.79 -17.68 2.84
C ARG A 200 -8.14 -16.44 2.02
N ARG A 201 -9.27 -15.83 2.26
CA ARG A 201 -9.83 -14.72 1.46
C ARG A 201 -9.96 -13.42 2.24
N ILE A 202 -10.21 -13.51 3.54
CA ILE A 202 -10.57 -12.38 4.38
C ILE A 202 -9.63 -12.36 5.59
N GLY A 203 -9.02 -11.23 5.85
CA GLY A 203 -8.07 -11.07 6.95
C GLY A 203 -8.71 -11.12 8.34
N GLY A 204 -7.89 -10.86 9.35
CA GLY A 204 -8.30 -10.69 10.74
C GLY A 204 -7.52 -9.55 11.39
N MET A 205 -8.07 -9.01 12.46
CA MET A 205 -7.47 -7.94 13.25
C MET A 205 -7.61 -8.30 14.73
N SER A 206 -6.51 -8.22 15.48
CA SER A 206 -6.53 -8.41 16.92
C SER A 206 -7.19 -7.24 17.65
N GLU A 207 -7.63 -7.47 18.87
CA GLU A 207 -8.14 -6.40 19.75
C GLU A 207 -7.04 -5.37 20.06
N ALA A 208 -5.77 -5.80 20.15
CA ALA A 208 -4.64 -4.90 20.36
C ALA A 208 -4.48 -3.91 19.21
N GLN A 209 -4.56 -4.38 17.96
CA GLN A 209 -4.50 -3.52 16.78
C GLN A 209 -5.72 -2.57 16.71
N TYR A 210 -6.91 -3.05 17.06
CA TYR A 210 -8.10 -2.19 17.14
C TYR A 210 -7.92 -1.07 18.16
N ILE A 211 -7.44 -1.39 19.38
CA ILE A 211 -7.18 -0.40 20.43
C ILE A 211 -6.13 0.61 19.96
N TYR A 212 -5.08 0.16 19.29
CA TYR A 212 -4.06 1.04 18.72
C TYR A 212 -4.69 2.09 17.79
N TYR A 213 -5.46 1.67 16.79
CA TYR A 213 -6.10 2.60 15.86
C TYR A 213 -7.18 3.47 16.48
N LYS A 214 -7.90 2.96 17.49
CA LYS A 214 -8.81 3.79 18.28
C LYS A 214 -8.06 4.97 18.91
N ASN A 215 -6.93 4.70 19.57
CA ASN A 215 -6.10 5.75 20.19
C ASN A 215 -5.53 6.72 19.14
N VAL A 216 -5.12 6.22 17.96
CA VAL A 216 -4.66 7.05 16.84
C VAL A 216 -5.77 7.99 16.38
N LEU A 217 -6.98 7.48 16.18
CA LEU A 217 -8.12 8.30 15.74
C LEU A 217 -8.53 9.35 16.79
N GLU A 218 -8.40 9.03 18.08
CA GLU A 218 -8.62 9.99 19.18
C GLU A 218 -7.52 11.06 19.21
N LYS A 219 -6.27 10.70 18.92
CA LYS A 219 -5.12 11.62 18.85
C LYS A 219 -5.20 12.59 17.68
N TYR A 220 -5.75 12.15 16.55
CA TYR A 220 -5.86 12.92 15.31
C TYR A 220 -7.33 13.10 14.89
N PRO A 221 -8.13 13.90 15.62
CA PRO A 221 -9.57 14.01 15.37
C PRO A 221 -9.93 14.78 14.09
N GLU A 222 -9.10 15.71 13.67
CA GLU A 222 -9.40 16.67 12.59
C GLU A 222 -8.41 16.56 11.43
N MET A 223 -8.36 15.38 10.80
CA MET A 223 -7.57 15.18 9.59
C MET A 223 -8.41 15.45 8.35
N LYS A 224 -7.83 16.08 7.34
CA LYS A 224 -8.45 16.36 6.04
C LYS A 224 -8.96 15.08 5.39
N TRP A 225 -8.18 14.00 5.47
CA TRP A 225 -8.54 12.68 4.95
C TRP A 225 -7.90 11.56 5.78
N THR A 226 -8.50 10.37 5.73
CA THR A 226 -7.91 9.17 6.32
C THR A 226 -7.86 8.06 5.28
N PHE A 227 -6.68 7.54 4.98
CA PHE A 227 -6.51 6.32 4.19
C PHE A 227 -6.37 5.12 5.12
N VAL A 228 -7.15 4.07 4.85
CA VAL A 228 -7.10 2.79 5.55
C VAL A 228 -6.58 1.76 4.56
N LEU A 229 -5.34 1.34 4.75
CA LEU A 229 -4.65 0.40 3.86
C LEU A 229 -4.46 -0.93 4.57
N MET A 230 -4.77 -2.02 3.89
CA MET A 230 -4.59 -3.39 4.38
C MET A 230 -4.41 -4.33 3.20
N HIS A 231 -3.85 -5.51 3.42
CA HIS A 231 -3.72 -6.47 2.33
C HIS A 231 -5.03 -7.20 2.07
N LYS A 232 -5.49 -8.06 2.97
CA LYS A 232 -6.80 -8.74 2.84
C LYS A 232 -7.96 -7.83 3.26
N PRO A 233 -9.13 -7.91 2.58
CA PRO A 233 -10.25 -7.03 2.84
C PRO A 233 -11.00 -7.38 4.14
N LEU A 234 -10.55 -6.84 5.28
CA LEU A 234 -11.19 -7.02 6.60
C LEU A 234 -12.66 -6.61 6.61
N TRP A 235 -13.06 -5.68 5.77
CA TRP A 235 -14.44 -5.19 5.64
C TRP A 235 -15.41 -6.20 5.03
N MET A 236 -14.91 -7.30 4.46
CA MET A 236 -15.73 -8.42 4.00
C MET A 236 -16.08 -9.42 5.13
N ARG A 237 -15.48 -9.24 6.30
CA ARG A 237 -15.77 -10.01 7.50
C ARG A 237 -16.91 -9.35 8.28
N GLU A 238 -17.92 -10.13 8.67
CA GLU A 238 -19.07 -9.64 9.46
C GLU A 238 -18.88 -9.86 10.97
N ASP A 239 -17.89 -10.66 11.38
CA ASP A 239 -17.60 -10.94 12.78
C ASP A 239 -16.76 -9.80 13.43
N GLU A 240 -16.52 -9.93 14.74
CA GLU A 240 -15.75 -8.96 15.53
C GLU A 240 -14.28 -8.77 15.09
N LYS A 241 -13.77 -9.71 14.30
CA LYS A 241 -12.38 -9.65 13.75
C LYS A 241 -12.29 -8.86 12.47
N GLY A 242 -13.42 -8.34 12.00
CA GLY A 242 -13.46 -7.51 10.80
C GLY A 242 -13.25 -6.03 11.09
N LEU A 243 -13.37 -5.22 10.05
CA LEU A 243 -13.18 -3.76 10.12
C LEU A 243 -14.35 -3.00 10.77
N GLY A 244 -15.50 -3.64 11.00
CA GLY A 244 -16.74 -2.98 11.40
C GLY A 244 -16.66 -2.11 12.66
N LYS A 245 -15.87 -2.52 13.67
CA LYS A 245 -15.62 -1.69 14.86
C LYS A 245 -14.89 -0.39 14.49
N LEU A 246 -13.88 -0.46 13.62
CA LEU A 246 -13.11 0.69 13.19
C LEU A 246 -13.93 1.60 12.27
N GLU A 247 -14.73 1.04 11.36
CA GLU A 247 -15.67 1.78 10.52
C GLU A 247 -16.65 2.63 11.35
N THR A 248 -17.05 2.14 12.51
CA THR A 248 -17.91 2.90 13.45
C THR A 248 -17.19 4.14 14.00
N LEU A 249 -15.90 4.06 14.26
CA LEU A 249 -15.09 5.21 14.69
C LEU A 249 -14.82 6.19 13.54
N LEU A 250 -14.76 5.69 12.31
CA LEU A 250 -14.49 6.46 11.10
C LEU A 250 -15.75 7.13 10.51
N LYS A 251 -16.96 6.81 10.96
CA LYS A 251 -18.23 7.18 10.32
C LYS A 251 -18.37 8.66 9.98
N ASP A 252 -17.89 9.53 10.88
CA ASP A 252 -18.02 10.98 10.77
C ASP A 252 -16.77 11.65 10.11
N ARG A 253 -15.83 10.84 9.58
CA ARG A 253 -14.60 11.30 8.90
C ARG A 253 -14.67 11.02 7.42
N PRO A 254 -13.99 11.83 6.59
CA PRO A 254 -13.71 11.44 5.23
C PRO A 254 -12.60 10.36 5.22
N TYR A 255 -12.87 9.22 4.55
CA TYR A 255 -11.88 8.15 4.45
C TYR A 255 -12.05 7.33 3.16
N THR A 256 -10.97 6.65 2.79
CA THR A 256 -10.90 5.69 1.68
C THR A 256 -10.23 4.42 2.16
N VAL A 257 -10.74 3.25 1.76
CA VAL A 257 -10.16 1.93 2.07
C VAL A 257 -9.56 1.33 0.82
N ILE A 258 -8.31 0.84 0.92
CA ILE A 258 -7.57 0.26 -0.20
C ILE A 258 -6.95 -1.07 0.24
N ASN A 259 -7.13 -2.09 -0.60
CA ASN A 259 -6.65 -3.45 -0.40
C ASN A 259 -5.97 -4.01 -1.65
N GLY A 260 -5.26 -5.15 -1.47
CA GLY A 260 -4.79 -6.05 -2.51
C GLY A 260 -5.45 -7.44 -2.44
N HIS A 261 -4.63 -8.49 -2.50
CA HIS A 261 -4.91 -9.90 -2.26
C HIS A 261 -5.62 -10.65 -3.39
N PHE A 262 -6.61 -10.07 -4.04
CA PHE A 262 -7.40 -10.81 -5.03
C PHE A 262 -6.81 -10.78 -6.44
N HIS A 263 -5.73 -10.06 -6.68
CA HIS A 263 -5.10 -9.92 -7.99
C HIS A 263 -6.09 -9.45 -9.10
N SER A 264 -7.23 -8.91 -8.69
CA SER A 264 -8.29 -8.42 -9.58
C SER A 264 -8.84 -7.10 -9.04
N PHE A 265 -8.92 -6.11 -9.92
CA PHE A 265 -9.38 -4.78 -9.57
C PHE A 265 -10.88 -4.75 -9.29
N SER A 266 -11.29 -4.12 -8.20
CA SER A 266 -12.69 -3.79 -7.97
C SER A 266 -12.84 -2.51 -7.16
N HIS A 267 -13.92 -1.80 -7.42
CA HIS A 267 -14.29 -0.60 -6.67
C HIS A 267 -15.76 -0.67 -6.26
N ARG A 268 -16.06 -0.25 -5.04
CA ARG A 268 -17.44 -0.12 -4.54
C ARG A 268 -17.58 1.00 -3.53
N LYS A 269 -18.79 1.48 -3.34
CA LYS A 269 -19.16 2.33 -2.22
C LYS A 269 -19.67 1.49 -1.05
N ARG A 270 -19.16 1.75 0.15
CA ARG A 270 -19.65 1.21 1.42
C ARG A 270 -19.69 2.34 2.44
N HIS A 271 -20.80 2.49 3.15
CA HIS A 271 -21.03 3.62 4.08
C HIS A 271 -20.78 5.00 3.43
N GLY A 272 -21.07 5.13 2.14
CA GLY A 272 -20.82 6.36 1.37
C GLY A 272 -19.34 6.65 1.06
N ARG A 273 -18.41 5.74 1.40
CA ARG A 273 -16.98 5.85 1.20
C ARG A 273 -16.49 4.92 0.09
N ASP A 274 -15.31 5.21 -0.44
CA ASP A 274 -14.69 4.41 -1.50
C ASP A 274 -13.89 3.26 -0.91
N TYR A 275 -14.14 2.04 -1.42
CA TYR A 275 -13.45 0.81 -1.11
C TYR A 275 -12.93 0.22 -2.41
N THR A 276 -11.60 0.13 -2.53
CA THR A 276 -10.94 -0.32 -3.74
C THR A 276 -10.05 -1.54 -3.43
N ILE A 277 -10.22 -2.60 -4.21
CA ILE A 277 -9.28 -3.71 -4.26
C ILE A 277 -8.44 -3.52 -5.51
N LEU A 278 -7.13 -3.51 -5.33
CA LEU A 278 -6.18 -3.31 -6.41
C LEU A 278 -5.91 -4.63 -7.15
N GLY A 279 -5.52 -4.54 -8.40
CA GLY A 279 -4.92 -5.64 -9.14
C GLY A 279 -3.47 -5.87 -8.70
N THR A 280 -2.61 -6.24 -9.63
CA THR A 280 -1.21 -6.59 -9.34
C THR A 280 -0.22 -5.50 -9.75
N THR A 281 1.00 -5.57 -9.19
CA THR A 281 2.17 -4.87 -9.71
C THR A 281 3.33 -5.89 -9.87
N GLY A 282 3.01 -7.07 -10.44
CA GLY A 282 3.99 -8.12 -10.69
C GLY A 282 3.56 -9.53 -10.29
N GLY A 283 2.62 -9.71 -9.38
CA GLY A 283 2.09 -11.00 -8.97
C GLY A 283 1.31 -11.73 -10.08
N SER A 284 0.93 -12.97 -9.84
CA SER A 284 0.18 -13.78 -10.80
C SER A 284 -1.15 -13.12 -11.17
N GLN A 285 -1.58 -13.31 -12.40
CA GLN A 285 -2.86 -12.81 -12.90
C GLN A 285 -3.84 -13.97 -13.18
N HIS A 286 -5.11 -13.69 -13.04
CA HIS A 286 -6.16 -14.63 -13.42
C HIS A 286 -6.34 -14.65 -14.94
N ALA A 287 -6.12 -15.80 -15.55
CA ALA A 287 -6.26 -15.95 -16.99
C ALA A 287 -7.69 -15.60 -17.44
N ASN A 288 -7.80 -14.79 -18.49
CA ASN A 288 -9.07 -14.33 -19.07
C ASN A 288 -9.95 -13.46 -18.14
N ASP A 289 -9.41 -12.93 -17.04
CA ASP A 289 -10.11 -11.97 -16.21
C ASP A 289 -9.70 -10.53 -16.63
N PRO A 290 -10.61 -9.75 -17.23
CA PRO A 290 -10.28 -8.42 -17.75
C PRO A 290 -9.98 -7.39 -16.64
N ILE A 291 -10.29 -7.70 -15.39
CA ILE A 291 -9.99 -6.86 -14.22
C ILE A 291 -8.73 -7.32 -13.47
N SER A 292 -8.04 -8.38 -13.93
CA SER A 292 -6.74 -8.81 -13.44
C SER A 292 -5.65 -8.20 -14.34
N PHE A 293 -5.02 -7.14 -13.88
CA PHE A 293 -4.01 -6.40 -14.65
C PHE A 293 -2.98 -5.72 -13.74
N ASP A 294 -1.80 -5.46 -14.29
CA ASP A 294 -0.78 -4.67 -13.61
C ASP A 294 -1.09 -3.17 -13.70
N HIS A 295 -0.96 -2.50 -12.55
CA HIS A 295 -1.15 -1.07 -12.51
C HIS A 295 -0.42 -0.41 -11.32
N ILE A 296 -0.27 0.89 -11.44
CA ILE A 296 0.10 1.80 -10.38
C ILE A 296 -1.13 2.65 -10.08
N THR A 297 -1.48 2.80 -8.82
CA THR A 297 -2.52 3.75 -8.40
C THR A 297 -1.85 5.04 -7.98
N LEU A 298 -2.10 6.11 -8.70
CA LEU A 298 -1.64 7.45 -8.36
C LEU A 298 -2.77 8.19 -7.64
N VAL A 299 -2.46 8.80 -6.50
CA VAL A 299 -3.40 9.58 -5.70
C VAL A 299 -2.91 10.99 -5.56
N ARG A 300 -3.65 11.96 -6.09
CA ARG A 300 -3.41 13.38 -5.86
C ARG A 300 -4.31 13.87 -4.73
N MET A 301 -3.68 14.40 -3.69
CA MET A 301 -4.38 15.02 -2.56
C MET A 301 -4.62 16.49 -2.83
N ALA A 302 -5.86 16.80 -3.22
CA ALA A 302 -6.43 18.15 -3.26
C ALA A 302 -7.37 18.34 -2.04
N ASP A 303 -8.52 18.97 -2.19
CA ASP A 303 -9.54 19.01 -1.12
C ASP A 303 -10.08 17.61 -0.80
N GLU A 304 -10.22 16.77 -1.83
CA GLU A 304 -10.52 15.35 -1.76
C GLU A 304 -9.48 14.58 -2.60
N PRO A 305 -9.21 13.30 -2.30
CA PRO A 305 -8.29 12.50 -3.08
C PRO A 305 -8.84 12.18 -4.47
N VAL A 306 -8.01 12.35 -5.48
CA VAL A 306 -8.29 11.93 -6.85
C VAL A 306 -7.43 10.70 -7.15
N LEU A 307 -8.07 9.53 -7.25
CA LEU A 307 -7.40 8.27 -7.55
C LEU A 307 -7.39 8.04 -9.07
N THR A 308 -6.22 7.70 -9.60
CA THR A 308 -6.03 7.34 -11.01
C THR A 308 -5.29 6.02 -11.09
N HIS A 309 -5.92 5.01 -11.71
CA HIS A 309 -5.32 3.69 -11.90
C HIS A 309 -4.66 3.63 -13.28
N LEU A 310 -3.34 3.64 -13.29
CA LEU A 310 -2.54 3.63 -14.50
C LEU A 310 -2.13 2.20 -14.85
N LYS A 311 -2.73 1.60 -15.86
CA LYS A 311 -2.27 0.31 -16.37
C LYS A 311 -0.83 0.43 -16.84
N MET A 312 0.03 -0.50 -16.44
CA MET A 312 1.46 -0.40 -16.73
C MET A 312 1.78 -0.51 -18.23
N ASP A 313 0.96 -1.22 -18.98
CA ASP A 313 1.08 -1.32 -20.45
C ASP A 313 0.74 0.00 -21.19
N GLY A 314 0.15 0.97 -20.48
CA GLY A 314 -0.12 2.32 -20.98
C GLY A 314 0.92 3.37 -20.63
N ILE A 315 1.93 3.02 -19.80
CA ILE A 315 3.02 3.93 -19.41
C ILE A 315 4.25 3.63 -20.27
N LEU A 316 4.58 4.53 -21.19
CA LEU A 316 5.63 4.35 -22.16
C LEU A 316 6.76 5.36 -21.94
N ASP A 317 7.97 4.98 -22.33
CA ASP A 317 9.13 5.87 -22.37
C ASP A 317 9.07 6.83 -23.58
N GLU A 318 10.09 7.65 -23.75
CA GLU A 318 10.22 8.60 -24.86
C GLU A 318 10.33 7.94 -26.24
N THR A 319 10.59 6.62 -26.27
CA THR A 319 10.63 5.84 -27.52
C THR A 319 9.28 5.19 -27.85
N GLY A 320 8.26 5.35 -26.98
CA GLY A 320 6.95 4.73 -27.12
C GLY A 320 6.93 3.25 -26.74
N LYS A 321 7.86 2.81 -25.88
CA LYS A 321 7.95 1.44 -25.38
C LYS A 321 7.82 1.41 -23.87
N VAL A 322 7.42 0.27 -23.32
CA VAL A 322 7.52 0.01 -21.88
C VAL A 322 9.00 0.10 -21.50
N PRO A 323 9.35 0.88 -20.44
CA PRO A 323 10.74 1.06 -20.03
C PRO A 323 11.47 -0.26 -19.82
N ILE A 324 12.70 -0.35 -20.33
CA ILE A 324 13.58 -1.50 -20.09
C ILE A 324 13.96 -1.49 -18.61
N THR A 325 13.85 -2.63 -17.97
CA THR A 325 14.11 -2.80 -16.54
C THR A 325 15.49 -3.40 -16.28
N MET A 326 15.99 -3.14 -15.09
CA MET A 326 17.30 -3.69 -14.65
C MET A 326 17.30 -5.22 -14.55
N ASP A 327 16.15 -5.88 -14.35
CA ASP A 327 16.05 -7.34 -14.23
C ASP A 327 16.48 -8.06 -15.49
N SER A 328 16.20 -7.47 -16.66
CA SER A 328 16.67 -8.01 -17.94
C SER A 328 18.19 -7.97 -18.10
N LEU A 329 18.89 -7.10 -17.38
CA LEU A 329 20.34 -7.01 -17.36
C LEU A 329 20.95 -8.02 -16.37
N ILE A 330 20.30 -8.26 -15.23
CA ILE A 330 20.78 -9.18 -14.18
C ILE A 330 20.64 -10.65 -14.60
N MET A 331 19.61 -10.99 -15.39
CA MET A 331 19.40 -12.36 -15.89
C MET A 331 20.47 -12.85 -16.88
N PHE A 332 21.29 -11.96 -17.45
CA PHE A 332 22.36 -12.32 -18.39
C PHE A 332 23.76 -12.41 -17.74
N GLU A 333 23.88 -12.12 -16.44
CA GLU A 333 25.14 -12.18 -15.70
C GLU A 333 25.34 -13.43 -14.83
N ASN A 334 24.42 -14.43 -14.92
CA ASN A 334 24.49 -15.71 -14.18
C ASN A 334 24.74 -16.91 -15.10
#